data_3f429c7e37e362a7f484fca73752dcc0
#
_entry.id   3f429c7e37e362a7f484fca73752dcc0
#
_cell.length_a   1.000
_cell.length_b   1.000
_cell.length_c   1.000
_cell.angle_alpha   90.00
_cell.angle_beta   90.00
_cell.angle_gamma   90.00
#
_symmetry.space_group_name_H-M   'P 1'
#
loop_
_entity.id
_entity.type
_entity.pdbx_description
1 polymer ?
#
loop_
_entity_poly.entity_id
_entity_poly.type
_entity_poly.pdbx_seq_one_letter_code
_entity_poly.pdbx_strand_id
1 'polypeptide(L)' 'MKSDDASQTHSLDELAALVDLPKRTVRYYIQLGLVDRPDGETRAARYGTRHVEQLLQVRKWSDAGV' A
#
# COMPACT_ATOMS: atom_id res chain seq x y z
N MET A 1 -10.02 6.39 22.07
CA MET A 1 -9.92 6.43 21.47
C MET A 1 -9.92 5.60 20.67
N LYS A 2 -10.04 5.28 20.09
CA LYS A 2 -10.06 4.51 19.36
C LYS A 2 -9.21 4.34 18.52
N SER A 3 -8.80 3.47 18.22
CA SER A 3 -7.84 3.28 17.38
C SER A 3 -8.33 3.29 16.01
N ASP A 4 -8.00 4.22 15.33
CA ASP A 4 -8.49 4.34 14.04
C ASP A 4 -7.77 3.50 13.05
N ASP A 5 -6.60 3.05 13.36
CA ASP A 5 -5.82 2.29 12.42
C ASP A 5 -6.51 1.05 11.98
N ALA A 6 -7.15 0.38 12.89
CA ALA A 6 -7.77 -0.90 12.57
C ALA A 6 -8.96 -0.75 11.66
N SER A 7 -9.63 0.38 11.72
CA SER A 7 -10.80 0.60 10.91
C SER A 7 -10.53 1.49 9.73
N GLN A 8 -9.34 2.07 9.65
CA GLN A 8 -9.03 2.94 8.55
C GLN A 8 -8.41 2.15 7.42
N THR A 9 -9.06 2.18 6.29
CA THR A 9 -8.54 1.55 5.10
C THR A 9 -8.62 2.53 3.96
N HIS A 10 -7.87 2.24 2.91
CA HIS A 10 -7.75 3.13 1.78
C HIS A 10 -8.01 2.37 0.49
N SER A 11 -8.48 3.08 -0.51
CA SER A 11 -8.56 2.51 -1.83
C SER A 11 -7.16 2.53 -2.44
N LEU A 12 -7.02 1.91 -3.60
CA LEU A 12 -5.73 1.91 -4.28
C LEU A 12 -5.32 3.33 -4.65
N ASP A 13 -6.27 4.15 -5.08
CA ASP A 13 -5.98 5.53 -5.41
C ASP A 13 -5.44 6.28 -4.22
N GLU A 14 -6.09 6.11 -3.08
CA GLU A 14 -5.68 6.77 -1.86
C GLU A 14 -4.31 6.29 -1.41
N LEU A 15 -4.10 4.99 -1.49
CA LEU A 15 -2.83 4.41 -1.08
C LEU A 15 -1.69 4.95 -1.93
N ALA A 16 -1.89 4.99 -3.23
CA ALA A 16 -0.87 5.49 -4.14
C ALA A 16 -0.53 6.94 -3.83
N ALA A 17 -1.54 7.73 -3.52
CA ALA A 17 -1.32 9.13 -3.18
C ALA A 17 -0.55 9.27 -1.87
N LEU A 18 -0.87 8.44 -0.90
CA LEU A 18 -0.21 8.49 0.39
C LEU A 18 1.27 8.17 0.29
N VAL A 19 1.62 7.23 -0.57
CA VAL A 19 3.01 6.81 -0.69
C VAL A 19 3.71 7.47 -1.88
N ASP A 20 2.99 8.32 -2.58
CA ASP A 20 3.55 9.09 -3.69
C ASP A 20 4.12 8.19 -4.78
N LEU A 21 3.36 7.17 -5.13
CA LEU A 21 3.73 6.24 -6.19
C LEU A 21 2.57 6.06 -7.14
N PRO A 22 2.85 5.77 -8.42
CA PRO A 22 1.78 5.46 -9.37
C PRO A 22 1.07 4.18 -8.94
N LYS A 23 -0.21 4.09 -9.27
CA LYS A 23 -0.98 2.90 -8.95
C LYS A 23 -0.36 1.62 -9.52
N ARG A 24 0.11 1.71 -10.74
CA ARG A 24 0.71 0.53 -11.37
C ARG A 24 1.95 0.06 -10.62
N THR A 25 2.70 1.00 -10.05
CA THR A 25 3.89 0.65 -9.28
C THR A 25 3.50 -0.06 -7.99
N VAL A 26 2.44 0.42 -7.34
CA VAL A 26 1.94 -0.22 -6.14
C VAL A 26 1.53 -1.65 -6.45
N ARG A 27 0.80 -1.84 -7.55
CA ARG A 27 0.34 -3.16 -7.94
C ARG A 27 1.51 -4.07 -8.29
N TYR A 28 2.51 -3.51 -8.91
CA TYR A 28 3.71 -4.26 -9.27
C TYR A 28 4.41 -4.80 -8.02
N TYR A 29 4.53 -3.98 -6.99
CA TYR A 29 5.16 -4.43 -5.76
C TYR A 29 4.35 -5.52 -5.07
N ILE A 30 3.05 -5.42 -5.13
CA ILE A 30 2.18 -6.46 -4.58
C ILE A 30 2.40 -7.76 -5.35
N GLN A 31 2.50 -7.65 -6.66
CA GLN A 31 2.69 -8.80 -7.53
C GLN A 31 4.03 -9.48 -7.26
N LEU A 32 5.03 -8.71 -6.92
CA LEU A 32 6.35 -9.25 -6.61
C LEU A 32 6.42 -9.88 -5.23
N GLY A 33 5.40 -9.68 -4.42
CA GLY A 33 5.41 -10.22 -3.08
C GLY A 33 6.09 -9.33 -2.06
N LEU A 34 6.43 -8.11 -2.45
CA LEU A 34 7.06 -7.16 -1.54
C LEU A 34 6.05 -6.50 -0.62
N VAL A 35 4.81 -6.47 -1.04
CA VAL A 35 3.73 -5.87 -0.28
C VAL A 35 2.61 -6.90 -0.21
N ASP A 36 1.97 -7.00 0.93
CA ASP A 36 0.87 -7.94 1.12
C ASP A 36 -0.29 -7.60 0.19
N ARG A 37 -1.06 -8.61 -0.14
CA ARG A 37 -2.25 -8.40 -0.95
C ARG A 37 -3.28 -7.64 -0.14
N PRO A 38 -4.12 -6.85 -0.82
CA PRO A 38 -5.18 -6.13 -0.11
C PRO A 38 -6.26 -7.09 0.34
N ASP A 39 -7.03 -6.64 1.30
CA ASP A 39 -8.20 -7.38 1.74
C ASP A 39 -9.32 -7.17 0.73
N GLY A 40 -10.03 -8.22 0.42
CA GLY A 40 -11.19 -8.14 -0.43
C GLY A 40 -10.87 -8.34 -1.89
N GLU A 41 -11.92 -8.30 -2.70
CA GLU A 41 -11.79 -8.51 -4.11
C GLU A 41 -11.31 -7.24 -4.81
N THR A 42 -11.03 -7.35 -6.08
CA THR A 42 -10.43 -6.25 -6.81
C THR A 42 -11.15 -4.94 -6.67
N ARG A 43 -12.48 -4.95 -6.75
CA ARG A 43 -13.20 -3.71 -6.66
C ARG A 43 -13.29 -3.18 -5.26
N ALA A 44 -13.39 -4.08 -4.32
CA ALA A 44 -13.54 -3.74 -2.92
C ALA A 44 -12.24 -3.87 -2.17
N ALA A 45 -11.14 -3.95 -2.86
CA ALA A 45 -9.85 -4.13 -2.22
C ALA A 45 -9.56 -2.95 -1.29
N ARG A 46 -9.15 -3.26 -0.08
CA ARG A 46 -8.85 -2.24 0.92
C ARG A 46 -7.42 -2.41 1.39
N TYR A 47 -6.77 -1.29 1.58
CA TYR A 47 -5.38 -1.26 1.99
C TYR A 47 -5.28 -0.55 3.33
N GLY A 48 -4.64 -1.17 4.28
CA GLY A 48 -4.54 -0.61 5.61
C GLY A 48 -3.18 -0.02 5.89
N THR A 49 -2.96 0.32 7.14
CA THR A 49 -1.70 0.92 7.58
C THR A 49 -0.51 0.03 7.25
N ARG A 50 -0.68 -1.27 7.36
CA ARG A 50 0.40 -2.20 7.04
C ARG A 50 0.87 -2.02 5.61
N HIS A 51 -0.06 -1.87 4.68
CA HIS A 51 0.28 -1.69 3.28
C HIS A 51 1.02 -0.39 3.06
N VAL A 52 0.60 0.65 3.74
CA VAL A 52 1.28 1.93 3.66
C VAL A 52 2.73 1.79 4.12
N GLU A 53 2.91 1.15 5.25
CA GLU A 53 4.25 0.98 5.80
C GLU A 53 5.13 0.14 4.89
N GLN A 54 4.58 -0.92 4.33
CA GLN A 54 5.34 -1.78 3.44
C GLN A 54 5.77 -1.02 2.18
N LEU A 55 4.87 -0.23 1.64
CA LEU A 55 5.17 0.54 0.45
C LEU A 55 6.21 1.61 0.71
N LEU A 56 6.13 2.26 1.85
CA LEU A 56 7.12 3.26 2.21
C LEU A 56 8.49 2.63 2.36
N GLN A 57 8.54 1.44 2.90
CA GLN A 57 9.79 0.71 3.07
C GLN A 57 10.39 0.36 1.71
N VAL A 58 9.57 -0.16 0.81
CA VAL A 58 10.03 -0.53 -0.52
C VAL A 58 10.49 0.70 -1.30
N ARG A 59 9.72 1.79 -1.17
CA ARG A 59 10.07 3.03 -1.84
C ARG A 59 11.41 3.55 -1.35
N LYS A 60 11.65 3.42 -0.07
CA LYS A 60 12.90 3.86 0.52
C LYS A 60 14.08 3.08 -0.08
N TRP A 61 13.92 1.79 -0.24
CA TRP A 61 14.96 0.97 -0.84
C TRP A 61 15.20 1.37 -2.28
N SER A 62 14.14 1.61 -3.00
CA SER A 62 14.23 2.00 -4.40
C SER A 62 14.93 3.34 -4.55
N ASP A 63 14.62 4.28 -3.67
CA ASP A 63 15.25 5.59 -3.71
C ASP A 63 16.74 5.51 -3.39
N ALA A 64 17.12 4.51 -2.64
CA ALA A 64 18.53 4.32 -2.30
C ALA A 64 19.33 3.72 -3.45
N GLY A 65 18.69 3.44 -4.55
CA GLY A 65 19.41 2.97 -5.71
C GLY A 65 19.70 1.49 -5.71
N VAL A 66 18.95 0.76 -4.95
CA VAL A 66 19.15 -0.69 -4.84
C VAL A 66 18.48 -1.41 -5.98
#